data_5077cb42c0436283123a69161efb1d62
#
_entry.id   5077cb42c0436283123a69161efb1d62
#
_cell.length_a   1.000
_cell.length_b   1.000
_cell.length_c   1.000
_cell.angle_alpha   90.00
_cell.angle_beta   90.00
_cell.angle_gamma   90.00
#
_symmetry.space_group_name_H-M   'P 1'
#
loop_
_entity.id
_entity.type
_entity.pdbx_description
1 polymer ?
#
loop_
_entity_poly.entity_id
_entity_poly.type
_entity_poly.pdbx_seq_one_letter_code
_entity_poly.pdbx_strand_id
1 'polypeptide(L)'
;MDRSRADGSLRLGLRANAVQFGLLVVVNAFVGATIGLERSILPVLAQTEFHLGANSATLSFIVVFGVTKALTNYFAGRLSDRFGRKAVLVVGWLVALPFPLLLIWAPSWGWVLVANVFLGVSQGLTWSTTVIMKIDLAGPAQRGLAMGLNE
;
A
#
# COMPACT_ATOMS: atom_id res chain seq x y z
N MET A 1 -15.02 -48.31 -1.96
CA MET A 1 -14.95 -47.18 -2.90
C MET A 1 -14.73 -45.91 -2.06
N ASP A 2 -13.47 -45.62 -1.86
CA ASP A 2 -12.94 -44.66 -0.88
C ASP A 2 -13.19 -43.23 -1.36
N ARG A 3 -14.02 -42.45 -0.62
CA ARG A 3 -14.27 -41.03 -0.86
C ARG A 3 -13.38 -40.18 0.08
N SER A 4 -12.10 -40.41 0.06
CA SER A 4 -11.12 -39.48 0.64
C SER A 4 -10.72 -38.40 -0.39
N ARG A 5 -11.70 -37.67 -0.93
CA ARG A 5 -11.42 -36.44 -1.69
C ARG A 5 -11.22 -35.32 -0.68
N ALA A 6 -9.94 -35.08 -0.38
CA ALA A 6 -9.35 -33.77 -0.14
C ALA A 6 -10.33 -32.71 0.39
N ASP A 7 -10.53 -32.73 1.69
CA ASP A 7 -10.97 -31.54 2.41
C ASP A 7 -9.83 -30.53 2.33
N GLY A 8 -9.90 -29.65 1.32
CA GLY A 8 -9.01 -28.51 1.14
C GLY A 8 -9.33 -27.43 2.15
N SER A 9 -9.50 -27.80 3.43
CA SER A 9 -9.66 -26.87 4.52
C SER A 9 -8.40 -26.00 4.56
N LEU A 10 -8.57 -24.74 4.16
CA LEU A 10 -7.53 -23.72 4.33
C LEU A 10 -7.03 -23.78 5.76
N ARG A 11 -5.78 -24.22 5.96
CA ARG A 11 -5.17 -24.24 7.29
C ARG A 11 -4.95 -22.78 7.71
N LEU A 12 -5.86 -22.27 8.54
CA LEU A 12 -5.75 -20.94 9.12
C LEU A 12 -4.73 -20.95 10.25
N GLY A 13 -4.06 -19.81 10.45
CA GLY A 13 -3.10 -19.61 11.52
C GLY A 13 -1.73 -19.17 11.03
N LEU A 14 -1.07 -18.34 11.84
CA LEU A 14 0.24 -17.74 11.51
C LEU A 14 1.33 -18.79 11.30
N ARG A 15 1.35 -19.86 12.10
CA ARG A 15 2.36 -20.93 11.95
C ARG A 15 2.16 -21.73 10.67
N ALA A 16 0.91 -22.02 10.32
CA ALA A 16 0.60 -22.76 9.09
C ALA A 16 0.92 -21.97 7.81
N ASN A 17 0.86 -20.64 7.89
CA ASN A 17 1.04 -19.72 6.76
C ASN A 17 2.23 -18.76 6.98
N ALA A 18 3.24 -19.17 7.76
CA ALA A 18 4.33 -18.29 8.18
C ALA A 18 5.11 -17.68 7.01
N VAL A 19 5.33 -18.44 5.93
CA VAL A 19 6.06 -17.97 4.75
C VAL A 19 5.24 -16.88 4.01
N GLN A 20 3.96 -17.14 3.76
CA GLN A 20 3.07 -16.18 3.08
C GLN A 20 2.88 -14.92 3.94
N PHE A 21 2.70 -15.10 5.25
CA PHE A 21 2.57 -13.99 6.17
C PHE A 21 3.86 -13.16 6.23
N GLY A 22 5.03 -13.79 6.32
CA GLY A 22 6.34 -13.13 6.31
C GLY A 22 6.57 -12.35 5.00
N LEU A 23 6.20 -12.94 3.85
CA LEU A 23 6.25 -12.23 2.57
C LEU A 23 5.39 -10.97 2.58
N LEU A 24 4.17 -11.05 3.10
CA LEU A 24 3.28 -9.87 3.20
C LEU A 24 3.82 -8.81 4.17
N VAL A 25 4.53 -9.20 5.23
CA VAL A 25 5.22 -8.25 6.12
C VAL A 25 6.34 -7.53 5.36
N VAL A 26 7.15 -8.26 4.59
CA VAL A 26 8.21 -7.66 3.76
C VAL A 26 7.62 -6.70 2.72
N VAL A 27 6.57 -7.12 2.01
CA VAL A 27 5.85 -6.23 1.05
C VAL A 27 5.37 -4.97 1.76
N ASN A 28 4.80 -5.11 2.96
CA ASN A 28 4.32 -3.95 3.73
C ASN A 28 5.46 -3.02 4.19
N ALA A 29 6.62 -3.57 4.53
CA ALA A 29 7.81 -2.78 4.86
C ALA A 29 8.26 -1.92 3.66
N PHE A 30 8.24 -2.46 2.43
CA PHE A 30 8.50 -1.68 1.21
C PHE A 30 7.45 -0.58 1.00
N VAL A 31 6.18 -0.88 1.23
CA VAL A 31 5.09 0.12 1.17
C VAL A 31 5.35 1.25 2.16
N GLY A 32 5.74 0.93 3.39
CA GLY A 32 6.11 1.93 4.42
C GLY A 32 7.37 2.72 4.04
N ALA A 33 8.39 2.05 3.49
CA ALA A 33 9.63 2.69 3.08
C ALA A 33 9.40 3.77 1.99
N THR A 34 8.49 3.54 1.05
CA THR A 34 8.15 4.56 0.02
C THR A 34 7.56 5.82 0.64
N ILE A 35 6.73 5.70 1.67
CA ILE A 35 6.19 6.86 2.43
C ILE A 35 7.31 7.58 3.18
N GLY A 36 8.22 6.85 3.80
CA GLY A 36 9.37 7.41 4.51
C GLY A 36 10.27 8.22 3.58
N LEU A 37 10.59 7.68 2.41
CA LEU A 37 11.35 8.36 1.36
C LEU A 37 10.65 9.63 0.88
N GLU A 38 9.37 9.54 0.57
CA GLU A 38 8.56 10.69 0.14
C GLU A 38 8.63 11.83 1.16
N ARG A 39 8.35 11.53 2.43
CA ARG A 39 8.33 12.54 3.50
C ARG A 39 9.69 13.15 3.79
N SER A 40 10.77 12.43 3.51
CA SER A 40 12.13 12.92 3.67
C SER A 40 12.60 13.78 2.50
N ILE A 41 12.24 13.40 1.28
CA ILE A 41 12.78 14.01 0.05
C ILE A 41 11.93 15.20 -0.42
N LEU A 42 10.59 15.08 -0.41
CA LEU A 42 9.73 16.11 -1.00
C LEU A 42 9.84 17.50 -0.36
N PRO A 43 9.97 17.65 0.98
CA PRO A 43 10.18 18.98 1.58
C PRO A 43 11.50 19.62 1.13
N VAL A 44 12.56 18.83 0.98
CA VAL A 44 13.87 19.31 0.50
C VAL A 44 13.75 19.72 -0.96
N LEU A 45 13.17 18.87 -1.81
CA LEU A 45 12.95 19.16 -3.23
C LEU A 45 12.12 20.45 -3.43
N ALA A 46 11.08 20.65 -2.61
CA ALA A 46 10.26 21.85 -2.65
C ALA A 46 11.07 23.14 -2.41
N GLN A 47 12.00 23.09 -1.46
CA GLN A 47 12.83 24.24 -1.13
C GLN A 47 13.94 24.47 -2.15
N THR A 48 14.65 23.41 -2.56
CA THR A 48 15.85 23.53 -3.40
C THR A 48 15.53 23.79 -4.86
N GLU A 49 14.54 23.08 -5.41
CA GLU A 49 14.23 23.14 -6.84
C GLU A 49 13.06 24.08 -7.17
N PHE A 50 12.06 24.14 -6.28
CA PHE A 50 10.85 24.92 -6.55
C PHE A 50 10.75 26.22 -5.74
N HIS A 51 11.70 26.49 -4.86
CA HIS A 51 11.76 27.67 -4.00
C HIS A 51 10.47 27.94 -3.19
N LEU A 52 9.78 26.86 -2.82
CA LEU A 52 8.55 26.91 -2.05
C LEU A 52 8.84 26.88 -0.55
N GLY A 53 8.01 27.58 0.23
CA GLY A 53 8.07 27.47 1.69
C GLY A 53 7.79 26.02 2.14
N ALA A 54 8.66 25.49 3.02
CA ALA A 54 8.59 24.10 3.46
C ALA A 54 7.20 23.68 3.97
N ASN A 55 6.54 24.54 4.72
CA ASN A 55 5.23 24.22 5.31
C ASN A 55 4.13 24.10 4.26
N SER A 56 4.04 25.03 3.31
CA SER A 56 3.01 24.99 2.26
C SER A 56 3.19 23.79 1.33
N ALA A 57 4.44 23.50 0.96
CA ALA A 57 4.78 22.35 0.13
C ALA A 57 4.44 21.04 0.87
N THR A 58 4.88 20.92 2.13
CA THR A 58 4.62 19.74 2.96
C THR A 58 3.13 19.50 3.14
N LEU A 59 2.36 20.53 3.47
CA LEU A 59 0.90 20.40 3.60
C LEU A 59 0.24 19.97 2.28
N SER A 60 0.64 20.55 1.14
CA SER A 60 -0.01 20.28 -0.15
C SER A 60 0.13 18.81 -0.57
N PHE A 61 1.32 18.22 -0.50
CA PHE A 61 1.49 16.83 -0.92
C PHE A 61 0.90 15.84 0.09
N ILE A 62 0.96 16.12 1.41
CA ILE A 62 0.33 15.29 2.43
C ILE A 62 -1.19 15.25 2.25
N VAL A 63 -1.82 16.40 1.97
CA VAL A 63 -3.26 16.47 1.74
C VAL A 63 -3.65 15.70 0.48
N VAL A 64 -2.96 15.92 -0.64
CA VAL A 64 -3.24 15.21 -1.91
C VAL A 64 -3.08 13.70 -1.74
N PHE A 65 -1.94 13.28 -1.17
CA PHE A 65 -1.69 11.87 -0.88
C PHE A 65 -2.75 11.29 0.06
N GLY A 66 -3.03 11.96 1.18
CA GLY A 66 -3.95 11.46 2.21
C GLY A 66 -5.38 11.31 1.70
N VAL A 67 -5.90 12.32 0.98
CA VAL A 67 -7.25 12.27 0.38
C VAL A 67 -7.32 11.15 -0.65
N THR A 68 -6.35 11.05 -1.54
CA THR A 68 -6.32 10.01 -2.57
C THR A 68 -6.25 8.62 -1.97
N LYS A 69 -5.37 8.43 -0.97
CA LYS A 69 -5.25 7.16 -0.23
C LYS A 69 -6.55 6.80 0.48
N ALA A 70 -7.19 7.76 1.16
CA ALA A 70 -8.44 7.52 1.87
C ALA A 70 -9.57 7.07 0.94
N LEU A 71 -9.75 7.77 -0.20
CA LEU A 71 -10.72 7.40 -1.22
C LEU A 71 -10.44 6.00 -1.80
N THR A 72 -9.18 5.71 -2.10
CA THR A 72 -8.79 4.41 -2.64
C THR A 72 -8.99 3.29 -1.63
N ASN A 73 -8.66 3.51 -0.35
CA ASN A 73 -8.91 2.55 0.73
C ASN A 73 -10.39 2.17 0.83
N TYR A 74 -11.28 3.16 0.68
CA TYR A 74 -12.72 2.92 0.73
C TYR A 74 -13.19 1.91 -0.33
N PHE A 75 -12.59 1.94 -1.52
CA PHE A 75 -12.93 1.01 -2.61
C PHE A 75 -12.10 -0.26 -2.63
N ALA A 76 -10.93 -0.29 -1.98
CA ALA A 76 -9.98 -1.40 -2.06
C ALA A 76 -10.55 -2.75 -1.63
N GLY A 77 -11.41 -2.77 -0.59
CA GLY A 77 -12.11 -3.98 -0.15
C GLY A 77 -12.99 -4.56 -1.26
N ARG A 78 -13.87 -3.75 -1.85
CA ARG A 78 -14.76 -4.18 -2.93
C ARG A 78 -14.01 -4.64 -4.18
N LEU A 79 -12.92 -3.94 -4.53
CA LEU A 79 -12.05 -4.34 -5.64
C LEU A 79 -11.39 -5.69 -5.35
N SER A 80 -10.91 -5.90 -4.13
CA SER A 80 -10.30 -7.16 -3.71
C SER A 80 -11.27 -8.33 -3.73
N ASP A 81 -12.54 -8.11 -3.36
CA ASP A 81 -13.57 -9.13 -3.41
C ASP A 81 -13.99 -9.46 -4.86
N ARG A 82 -14.02 -8.45 -5.75
CA ARG A 82 -14.44 -8.62 -7.15
C ARG A 82 -13.34 -9.22 -8.04
N PHE A 83 -12.10 -8.73 -7.92
CA PHE A 83 -10.98 -9.07 -8.81
C PHE A 83 -9.96 -10.01 -8.18
N GLY A 84 -10.12 -10.32 -6.91
CA GLY A 84 -9.17 -11.09 -6.13
C GLY A 84 -8.01 -10.25 -5.56
N ARG A 85 -7.57 -10.62 -4.37
CA ARG A 85 -6.57 -9.88 -3.59
C ARG A 85 -5.23 -9.72 -4.31
N LYS A 86 -4.75 -10.80 -4.95
CA LYS A 86 -3.48 -10.78 -5.70
C LYS A 86 -3.49 -9.77 -6.85
N ALA A 87 -4.59 -9.73 -7.63
CA ALA A 87 -4.71 -8.83 -8.77
C ALA A 87 -4.69 -7.37 -8.31
N VAL A 88 -5.45 -7.03 -7.26
CA VAL A 88 -5.50 -5.67 -6.70
C VAL A 88 -4.14 -5.24 -6.14
N LEU A 89 -3.42 -6.15 -5.47
CA LEU A 89 -2.08 -5.88 -4.96
C LEU A 89 -1.09 -5.59 -6.11
N VAL A 90 -1.10 -6.41 -7.16
CA VAL A 90 -0.23 -6.21 -8.33
C VAL A 90 -0.56 -4.90 -9.04
N VAL A 91 -1.84 -4.61 -9.28
CA VAL A 91 -2.28 -3.34 -9.88
C VAL A 91 -1.82 -2.16 -9.01
N GLY A 92 -1.95 -2.26 -7.68
CA GLY A 92 -1.47 -1.23 -6.76
C GLY A 92 0.02 -0.91 -6.95
N TRP A 93 0.87 -1.93 -7.11
CA TRP A 93 2.29 -1.74 -7.40
C TRP A 93 2.56 -1.16 -8.80
N LEU A 94 1.82 -1.59 -9.82
CA LEU A 94 1.95 -1.03 -11.16
C LEU A 94 1.57 0.45 -11.22
N VAL A 95 0.55 0.86 -10.47
CA VAL A 95 0.14 2.27 -10.33
C VAL A 95 1.21 3.12 -9.65
N ALA A 96 2.12 2.54 -8.86
CA ALA A 96 3.25 3.26 -8.28
C ALA A 96 4.35 3.62 -9.29
N LEU A 97 4.47 2.90 -10.41
CA LEU A 97 5.58 3.08 -11.36
C LEU A 97 5.71 4.50 -11.94
N PRO A 98 4.62 5.22 -12.27
CA PRO A 98 4.73 6.61 -12.73
C PRO A 98 5.27 7.58 -11.67
N PHE A 99 5.14 7.28 -10.38
CA PHE A 99 5.52 8.19 -9.30
C PHE A 99 6.99 8.68 -9.41
N PRO A 100 8.02 7.80 -9.42
CA PRO A 100 9.40 8.25 -9.51
C PRO A 100 9.71 8.95 -10.85
N LEU A 101 9.08 8.51 -11.93
CA LEU A 101 9.27 9.12 -13.25
C LEU A 101 8.73 10.55 -13.28
N LEU A 102 7.53 10.77 -12.72
CA LEU A 102 6.93 12.09 -12.62
C LEU A 102 7.75 13.03 -11.73
N LEU A 103 8.43 12.51 -10.69
CA LEU A 103 9.32 13.32 -9.85
C LEU A 103 10.60 13.71 -10.59
N ILE A 104 11.23 12.78 -11.32
CA ILE A 104 12.48 13.03 -12.06
C ILE A 104 12.29 14.12 -13.12
N TRP A 105 11.15 14.12 -13.80
CA TRP A 105 10.87 15.06 -14.88
C TRP A 105 9.85 16.14 -14.49
N ALA A 106 9.69 16.41 -13.20
CA ALA A 106 8.72 17.40 -12.71
C ALA A 106 9.12 18.83 -13.10
N PRO A 107 8.44 19.50 -14.05
CA PRO A 107 8.73 20.88 -14.41
C PRO A 107 8.15 21.90 -13.42
N SER A 108 7.29 21.47 -12.52
CA SER A 108 6.64 22.31 -11.52
C SER A 108 6.13 21.48 -10.34
N TRP A 109 5.85 22.15 -9.22
CA TRP A 109 5.29 21.50 -8.03
C TRP A 109 3.95 20.80 -8.28
N GLY A 110 3.15 21.30 -9.22
CA GLY A 110 1.92 20.63 -9.64
C GLY A 110 2.12 19.21 -10.14
N TRP A 111 3.23 18.91 -10.83
CA TRP A 111 3.60 17.57 -11.27
C TRP A 111 3.96 16.66 -10.09
N VAL A 112 4.60 17.21 -9.06
CA VAL A 112 4.85 16.50 -7.80
C VAL A 112 3.53 16.11 -7.13
N LEU A 113 2.53 16.99 -7.13
CA LEU A 113 1.20 16.67 -6.60
C LEU A 113 0.50 15.59 -7.42
N VAL A 114 0.60 15.62 -8.76
CA VAL A 114 0.10 14.54 -9.63
C VAL A 114 0.80 13.21 -9.31
N ALA A 115 2.12 13.22 -9.13
CA ALA A 115 2.84 12.02 -8.69
C ALA A 115 2.30 11.46 -7.36
N ASN A 116 1.97 12.35 -6.42
CA ASN A 116 1.38 11.97 -5.13
C ASN A 116 -0.03 11.37 -5.25
N VAL A 117 -0.81 11.72 -6.28
CA VAL A 117 -2.07 11.01 -6.58
C VAL A 117 -1.79 9.55 -6.92
N PHE A 118 -0.83 9.27 -7.81
CA PHE A 118 -0.45 7.88 -8.15
C PHE A 118 0.04 7.11 -6.92
N LEU A 119 0.88 7.74 -6.10
CA LEU A 119 1.36 7.12 -4.87
C LEU A 119 0.21 6.85 -3.88
N GLY A 120 -0.72 7.79 -3.72
CA GLY A 120 -1.91 7.64 -2.87
C GLY A 120 -2.81 6.49 -3.31
N VAL A 121 -3.08 6.36 -4.63
CA VAL A 121 -3.83 5.22 -5.18
C VAL A 121 -3.09 3.92 -4.93
N SER A 122 -1.80 3.85 -5.26
CA SER A 122 -0.98 2.67 -5.03
C SER A 122 -1.01 2.24 -3.56
N GLN A 123 -0.76 3.17 -2.66
CA GLN A 123 -0.75 2.93 -1.21
C GLN A 123 -2.11 2.48 -0.69
N GLY A 124 -3.19 3.08 -1.18
CA GLY A 124 -4.56 2.68 -0.82
C GLY A 124 -4.86 1.24 -1.22
N LEU A 125 -4.46 0.83 -2.42
CA LEU A 125 -4.66 -0.53 -2.90
C LEU A 125 -3.75 -1.53 -2.18
N THR A 126 -2.45 -1.26 -2.10
CA THR A 126 -1.45 -2.19 -1.57
C THR A 126 -1.58 -2.38 -0.07
N TRP A 127 -1.69 -1.30 0.70
CA TRP A 127 -1.82 -1.37 2.15
C TRP A 127 -3.08 -2.12 2.57
N SER A 128 -4.26 -1.69 2.09
CA SER A 128 -5.52 -2.33 2.44
C SER A 128 -5.55 -3.80 2.06
N THR A 129 -5.06 -4.14 0.86
CA THR A 129 -5.05 -5.53 0.40
C THR A 129 -4.10 -6.41 1.22
N THR A 130 -2.91 -5.92 1.58
CA THR A 130 -1.99 -6.67 2.44
C THR A 130 -2.54 -6.90 3.84
N VAL A 131 -3.23 -5.91 4.42
CA VAL A 131 -3.93 -6.05 5.70
C VAL A 131 -5.01 -7.14 5.62
N ILE A 132 -5.88 -7.07 4.59
CA ILE A 132 -6.94 -8.08 4.38
C ILE A 132 -6.32 -9.48 4.25
N MET A 133 -5.29 -9.64 3.42
CA MET A 133 -4.62 -10.93 3.22
C MET A 133 -4.01 -11.49 4.52
N LYS A 134 -3.40 -10.64 5.34
CA LYS A 134 -2.84 -11.06 6.64
C LYS A 134 -3.94 -11.53 7.60
N ILE A 135 -5.06 -10.82 7.66
CA ILE A 135 -6.21 -11.19 8.48
C ILE A 135 -6.79 -12.53 8.03
N ASP A 136 -6.90 -12.74 6.71
CA ASP A 136 -7.40 -14.00 6.15
C ASP A 136 -6.49 -15.18 6.50
N LEU A 137 -5.16 -15.02 6.38
CA LEU A 137 -4.19 -16.06 6.71
C LEU A 137 -4.15 -16.39 8.20
N ALA A 138 -4.28 -15.38 9.07
CA ALA A 138 -4.24 -15.54 10.51
C ALA A 138 -5.50 -16.24 11.06
N GLY A 139 -6.64 -15.99 10.43
CA GLY A 139 -7.93 -16.47 10.91
C GLY A 139 -8.43 -15.75 12.17
N PRO A 140 -9.67 -16.05 12.63
CA PRO A 140 -10.32 -15.33 13.71
C PRO A 140 -9.55 -15.28 15.03
N ALA A 141 -8.89 -16.38 15.39
CA ALA A 141 -8.21 -16.52 16.68
C ALA A 141 -6.93 -15.67 16.80
N GLN A 142 -6.28 -15.32 15.69
CA GLN A 142 -4.99 -14.63 15.67
C GLN A 142 -5.02 -13.27 14.98
N ARG A 143 -6.21 -12.71 14.71
CA ARG A 143 -6.37 -11.41 14.04
C ARG A 143 -5.66 -10.26 14.76
N GLY A 144 -5.76 -10.20 16.08
CA GLY A 144 -5.12 -9.15 16.87
C GLY A 144 -3.59 -9.18 16.74
N LEU A 145 -2.99 -10.38 16.81
CA LEU A 145 -1.55 -10.55 16.61
C LEU A 145 -1.13 -10.19 15.17
N ALA A 146 -1.90 -10.61 14.17
CA ALA A 146 -1.63 -10.30 12.78
C ALA A 146 -1.67 -8.78 12.50
N MET A 147 -2.60 -8.07 13.14
CA MET A 147 -2.69 -6.61 13.04
C MET A 147 -1.53 -5.91 13.76
N GLY A 148 -1.15 -6.38 14.95
CA GLY A 148 0.00 -5.81 15.67
C GLY A 148 1.34 -6.01 14.96
N LEU A 149 1.49 -7.09 14.18
CA LEU A 149 2.66 -7.31 13.32
C LEU A 149 2.62 -6.53 11.99
N ASN A 150 1.52 -5.81 11.74
CA ASN A 150 1.36 -5.01 10.53
C ASN A 150 1.88 -3.57 10.69
N GLU A 151 1.93 -3.07 11.91
CA GLU A 151 2.40 -1.72 12.25
C GLU A 151 3.92 -1.68 12.48
#